data_f30da77aa209aa41cf261d4b911e9b10
#
_entry.id   f30da77aa209aa41cf261d4b911e9b10
#
_cell.length_a   1.000
_cell.length_b   1.000
_cell.length_c   1.000
_cell.angle_alpha   90.00
_cell.angle_beta   90.00
_cell.angle_gamma   90.00
#
_symmetry.space_group_name_H-M   'P 1'
#
loop_
_entity.id
_entity.type
_entity.pdbx_description
1 polymer ?
#
loop_
_entity_poly.entity_id
_entity_poly.type
_entity_poly.pdbx_seq_one_letter_code
_entity_poly.pdbx_strand_id
1 'polypeptide(L)'
;MNRKLRRRELLGTAAAGALLGSLSVGQEMSDAGAAAPREVRLEFLRPKELKEAQDACPTIFQPLGTIEWHGVHNVVGVDSVKAHALCVRAAQKGGGLVAPALYGGVGGVNQPHTFVMDPENNVFSKLLRPWLEQLCREMARDGFRAIIILTGHYGAAQQIVIRETAVRMSRALGIPVLGTPEYILALDVDYTGDHGAWGETSLMMHLYPDTVDLSLLGEPPHKGVGGRDPKTEASAEDGRKITKTIVSRLAILAQKMPTWDYKTLDRFIDSEATLVARQLSAPRGKDSVWAAWRNIGSAMRNYGKQLAEGRFEEIKSSVSEL
;
A
#
# COMPACT_ATOMS: atom_id res chain seq x y z
N MET A 1 -4.88 -52.48 -6.79
CA MET A 1 -3.45 -52.65 -7.17
C MET A 1 -2.62 -51.68 -6.34
N ASN A 2 -1.98 -52.19 -5.26
CA ASN A 2 -1.17 -51.46 -4.30
C ASN A 2 0.23 -51.16 -4.86
N ARG A 3 0.70 -49.93 -4.81
CA ARG A 3 2.12 -49.62 -4.93
C ARG A 3 2.59 -48.85 -3.72
N LYS A 4 3.28 -49.54 -2.80
CA LYS A 4 4.05 -49.01 -1.70
C LYS A 4 5.29 -48.28 -2.25
N LEU A 5 5.49 -47.03 -1.92
CA LEU A 5 6.74 -46.32 -2.13
C LEU A 5 7.66 -46.53 -0.92
N ARG A 6 8.83 -47.08 -1.14
CA ARG A 6 9.87 -47.33 -0.16
C ARG A 6 10.69 -46.04 0.07
N ARG A 7 10.88 -45.70 1.35
CA ARG A 7 11.94 -44.78 1.83
C ARG A 7 13.31 -45.37 1.46
N ARG A 8 14.19 -44.53 0.92
CA ARG A 8 15.65 -44.79 0.90
C ARG A 8 16.32 -43.69 1.70
N GLU A 9 16.96 -44.12 2.76
CA GLU A 9 17.95 -43.38 3.55
C GLU A 9 19.22 -43.23 2.70
N LEU A 10 19.82 -42.06 2.74
CA LEU A 10 21.19 -41.85 2.29
C LEU A 10 21.90 -41.04 3.39
N LEU A 11 22.63 -41.81 4.20
CA LEU A 11 23.73 -41.33 5.02
C LEU A 11 24.97 -41.18 4.12
N GLY A 12 25.64 -40.06 4.15
CA GLY A 12 26.91 -39.82 3.51
C GLY A 12 27.73 -38.84 4.33
N THR A 13 28.80 -39.35 4.90
CA THR A 13 29.74 -38.77 5.85
C THR A 13 30.69 -37.72 5.23
N ALA A 14 30.89 -36.65 5.97
CA ALA A 14 32.08 -35.85 6.27
C ALA A 14 33.33 -35.83 5.36
N ALA A 15 33.82 -34.63 5.11
CA ALA A 15 35.26 -34.30 5.28
C ALA A 15 35.44 -32.81 5.48
N ALA A 16 36.17 -32.47 6.53
CA ALA A 16 36.55 -31.13 6.94
C ALA A 16 37.68 -30.58 6.06
N GLY A 17 37.63 -29.30 5.80
CA GLY A 17 38.72 -28.53 5.22
C GLY A 17 38.68 -27.09 5.71
N ALA A 18 39.42 -26.82 6.76
CA ALA A 18 39.64 -25.47 7.29
C ALA A 18 40.58 -24.68 6.38
N LEU A 19 40.10 -23.51 5.94
CA LEU A 19 40.98 -22.45 5.43
C LEU A 19 40.59 -21.14 6.13
N LEU A 20 41.41 -20.76 7.09
CA LEU A 20 41.41 -19.48 7.77
C LEU A 20 41.88 -18.40 6.78
N GLY A 21 40.93 -17.60 6.31
CA GLY A 21 41.17 -16.34 5.64
C GLY A 21 40.67 -15.21 6.50
N SER A 22 41.56 -14.51 7.18
CA SER A 22 41.24 -13.31 7.95
C SER A 22 40.91 -12.18 7.00
N LEU A 23 39.64 -11.87 6.84
CA LEU A 23 39.17 -10.61 6.28
C LEU A 23 38.77 -9.70 7.44
N SER A 24 39.52 -8.60 7.57
CA SER A 24 39.21 -7.50 8.47
C SER A 24 37.87 -6.88 8.05
N VAL A 25 36.81 -7.21 8.79
CA VAL A 25 35.54 -6.52 8.69
C VAL A 25 35.73 -5.14 9.28
N GLY A 26 35.59 -4.11 8.43
CA GLY A 26 35.52 -2.72 8.85
C GLY A 26 34.36 -2.60 9.87
N GLN A 27 34.71 -2.12 11.03
CA GLN A 27 33.81 -1.87 12.15
C GLN A 27 32.94 -0.67 11.77
N GLU A 28 31.76 -0.92 11.16
CA GLU A 28 30.70 0.06 11.15
C GLU A 28 30.28 0.30 12.60
N MET A 29 30.43 1.55 13.02
CA MET A 29 29.99 2.00 14.34
C MET A 29 28.52 1.62 14.50
N SER A 30 28.23 0.62 15.30
CA SER A 30 26.91 0.27 15.73
C SER A 30 26.35 1.46 16.50
N ASP A 31 25.23 1.99 16.06
CA ASP A 31 24.41 2.93 16.78
C ASP A 31 23.85 2.19 18.01
N ALA A 32 24.68 2.16 19.06
CA ALA A 32 24.39 1.44 20.30
C ALA A 32 23.34 2.23 21.09
N GLY A 33 22.07 1.86 20.98
CA GLY A 33 21.04 2.34 21.88
C GLY A 33 19.62 2.48 21.35
N ALA A 34 19.35 2.34 20.06
CA ALA A 34 17.97 2.34 19.60
C ALA A 34 17.32 0.98 19.96
N ALA A 35 16.28 0.99 20.80
CA ALA A 35 15.46 -0.19 21.05
C ALA A 35 14.96 -0.74 19.70
N ALA A 36 14.95 -2.07 19.55
CA ALA A 36 14.41 -2.70 18.36
C ALA A 36 13.02 -2.14 18.02
N PRO A 37 12.73 -1.84 16.74
CA PRO A 37 11.44 -1.28 16.39
C PRO A 37 10.33 -2.20 16.89
N ARG A 38 9.30 -1.61 17.51
CA ARG A 38 8.16 -2.33 18.06
C ARG A 38 7.48 -3.15 16.97
N GLU A 39 7.12 -4.41 17.25
CA GLU A 39 6.24 -5.19 16.39
C GLU A 39 4.85 -4.55 16.32
N VAL A 40 4.35 -4.36 15.10
CA VAL A 40 3.05 -3.72 14.83
C VAL A 40 2.15 -4.57 13.93
N ARG A 41 2.65 -5.71 13.44
CA ARG A 41 1.90 -6.64 12.57
C ARG A 41 1.04 -7.55 13.43
N LEU A 42 -0.27 -7.55 13.19
CA LEU A 42 -1.25 -8.28 14.01
C LEU A 42 -0.92 -9.75 14.17
N GLU A 43 -0.52 -10.41 13.10
CA GLU A 43 -0.27 -11.86 13.05
C GLU A 43 0.92 -12.31 13.90
N PHE A 44 1.73 -11.39 14.39
CA PHE A 44 2.87 -11.66 15.25
C PHE A 44 2.67 -11.22 16.71
N LEU A 45 1.51 -10.63 17.04
CA LEU A 45 1.20 -10.16 18.39
C LEU A 45 0.36 -11.16 19.17
N ARG A 46 0.69 -11.33 20.45
CA ARG A 46 -0.18 -12.03 21.38
C ARG A 46 -1.34 -11.12 21.82
N PRO A 47 -2.45 -11.68 22.33
CA PRO A 47 -3.64 -10.88 22.68
C PRO A 47 -3.35 -9.70 23.63
N LYS A 48 -2.43 -9.88 24.61
CA LYS A 48 -2.03 -8.80 25.53
C LYS A 48 -1.29 -7.67 24.81
N GLU A 49 -0.31 -8.01 23.96
CA GLU A 49 0.48 -7.06 23.20
C GLU A 49 -0.39 -6.28 22.21
N LEU A 50 -1.33 -7.00 21.56
CA LEU A 50 -2.33 -6.39 20.67
C LEU A 50 -3.19 -5.39 21.44
N LYS A 51 -3.74 -5.79 22.58
CA LYS A 51 -4.59 -4.91 23.40
C LYS A 51 -3.87 -3.65 23.86
N GLU A 52 -2.64 -3.78 24.34
CA GLU A 52 -1.80 -2.64 24.75
C GLU A 52 -1.53 -1.69 23.59
N ALA A 53 -1.25 -2.23 22.39
CA ALA A 53 -1.01 -1.45 21.20
C ALA A 53 -2.26 -0.73 20.71
N GLN A 54 -3.41 -1.40 20.73
CA GLN A 54 -4.71 -0.84 20.37
C GLN A 54 -5.14 0.26 21.34
N ASP A 55 -4.94 0.07 22.65
CA ASP A 55 -5.25 1.09 23.66
C ASP A 55 -4.39 2.35 23.50
N ALA A 56 -3.13 2.18 23.11
CA ALA A 56 -2.23 3.29 22.85
C ALA A 56 -2.58 4.07 21.56
N CYS A 57 -3.02 3.37 20.51
CA CYS A 57 -3.44 3.98 19.24
C CYS A 57 -4.43 3.05 18.51
N PRO A 58 -5.74 3.28 18.63
CA PRO A 58 -6.77 2.40 18.10
C PRO A 58 -6.99 2.58 16.58
N THR A 59 -5.91 2.65 15.84
CA THR A 59 -5.89 2.70 14.37
C THR A 59 -5.36 1.39 13.81
N ILE A 60 -6.03 0.87 12.77
CA ILE A 60 -5.57 -0.29 12.02
C ILE A 60 -5.35 0.07 10.56
N PHE A 61 -4.21 -0.37 10.03
CA PHE A 61 -3.89 -0.31 8.61
C PHE A 61 -4.23 -1.64 7.95
N GLN A 62 -4.95 -1.59 6.83
CA GLN A 62 -5.19 -2.72 5.95
C GLN A 62 -4.43 -2.51 4.63
N PRO A 63 -3.24 -3.08 4.49
CA PRO A 63 -2.53 -3.05 3.20
C PRO A 63 -3.23 -3.97 2.19
N LEU A 64 -3.31 -3.50 0.95
CA LEU A 64 -3.97 -4.19 -0.15
C LEU A 64 -3.14 -4.03 -1.42
N GLY A 65 -3.05 -5.08 -2.21
CA GLY A 65 -2.41 -5.08 -3.52
C GLY A 65 -2.79 -6.31 -4.30
N THR A 66 -1.94 -6.71 -5.22
CA THR A 66 -2.15 -7.95 -6.00
C THR A 66 -0.82 -8.60 -6.39
N ILE A 67 -0.90 -9.74 -7.05
CA ILE A 67 0.21 -10.29 -7.82
C ILE A 67 0.05 -9.79 -9.24
N GLU A 68 1.01 -8.99 -9.71
CA GLU A 68 0.96 -8.38 -11.01
C GLU A 68 2.35 -8.23 -11.62
N TRP A 69 2.44 -8.32 -12.93
CA TRP A 69 3.67 -8.09 -13.68
C TRP A 69 4.09 -6.62 -13.62
N HIS A 70 5.30 -6.35 -13.09
CA HIS A 70 5.91 -5.03 -12.99
C HIS A 70 7.24 -4.94 -13.76
N GLY A 71 7.27 -5.49 -14.97
CA GLY A 71 8.49 -5.65 -15.76
C GLY A 71 9.32 -6.86 -15.34
N VAL A 72 10.40 -7.10 -16.05
CA VAL A 72 11.33 -8.22 -15.78
C VAL A 72 12.27 -7.94 -14.59
N HIS A 73 12.38 -6.71 -14.19
CA HIS A 73 13.32 -6.20 -13.18
C HIS A 73 12.75 -6.13 -11.77
N ASN A 74 11.43 -6.26 -11.61
CA ASN A 74 10.76 -6.25 -10.31
C ASN A 74 10.13 -7.62 -10.00
N VAL A 75 9.93 -7.87 -8.71
CA VAL A 75 9.13 -9.02 -8.26
C VAL A 75 7.65 -8.80 -8.56
N VAL A 76 6.88 -9.88 -8.75
CA VAL A 76 5.45 -9.80 -9.07
C VAL A 76 4.56 -9.36 -7.89
N GLY A 77 5.11 -9.25 -6.70
CA GLY A 77 4.41 -8.85 -5.48
C GLY A 77 4.52 -7.36 -5.14
N VAL A 78 5.06 -6.52 -6.01
CA VAL A 78 5.33 -5.08 -5.77
C VAL A 78 4.20 -4.40 -5.01
N ASP A 79 2.98 -4.53 -5.48
CA ASP A 79 1.80 -3.84 -4.93
C ASP A 79 1.56 -4.10 -3.45
N SER A 80 1.42 -5.38 -3.09
CA SER A 80 1.12 -5.76 -1.72
C SER A 80 2.31 -5.55 -0.79
N VAL A 81 3.52 -5.82 -1.29
CA VAL A 81 4.78 -5.74 -0.52
C VAL A 81 5.09 -4.30 -0.16
N LYS A 82 5.01 -3.35 -1.12
CA LYS A 82 5.27 -1.93 -0.82
C LYS A 82 4.19 -1.33 0.08
N ALA A 83 2.90 -1.63 -0.17
CA ALA A 83 1.80 -1.14 0.68
C ALA A 83 1.97 -1.62 2.12
N HIS A 84 2.28 -2.91 2.34
CA HIS A 84 2.56 -3.46 3.65
C HIS A 84 3.75 -2.78 4.33
N ALA A 85 4.86 -2.62 3.63
CA ALA A 85 6.06 -1.97 4.18
C ALA A 85 5.82 -0.51 4.61
N LEU A 86 5.05 0.23 3.82
CA LEU A 86 4.66 1.61 4.14
C LEU A 86 3.76 1.67 5.39
N CYS A 87 2.77 0.76 5.49
CA CYS A 87 1.91 0.64 6.67
C CYS A 87 2.70 0.29 7.94
N VAL A 88 3.63 -0.68 7.86
CA VAL A 88 4.47 -1.07 9.00
C VAL A 88 5.31 0.12 9.49
N ARG A 89 6.00 0.82 8.59
CA ARG A 89 6.79 2.01 8.95
C ARG A 89 5.92 3.14 9.52
N ALA A 90 4.71 3.32 8.99
CA ALA A 90 3.78 4.32 9.49
C ALA A 90 3.29 3.99 10.91
N ALA A 91 2.93 2.72 11.16
CA ALA A 91 2.51 2.24 12.48
C ALA A 91 3.65 2.30 13.50
N GLN A 92 4.87 1.96 13.11
CA GLN A 92 6.06 2.10 13.97
C GLN A 92 6.33 3.56 14.34
N LYS A 93 6.07 4.51 13.43
CA LYS A 93 6.29 5.94 13.64
C LYS A 93 5.15 6.65 14.37
N GLY A 94 3.89 6.33 14.03
CA GLY A 94 2.70 7.06 14.49
C GLY A 94 1.80 6.26 15.43
N GLY A 95 2.10 4.99 15.66
CA GLY A 95 1.19 4.08 16.37
C GLY A 95 0.18 3.40 15.46
N GLY A 96 -0.64 2.55 16.06
CA GLY A 96 -1.57 1.68 15.35
C GLY A 96 -0.99 0.30 15.07
N LEU A 97 -1.78 -0.54 14.42
CA LEU A 97 -1.47 -1.91 14.06
C LEU A 97 -1.68 -2.15 12.58
N VAL A 98 -1.01 -3.15 12.03
CA VAL A 98 -1.07 -3.50 10.61
C VAL A 98 -1.65 -4.90 10.46
N ALA A 99 -2.77 -5.01 9.74
CA ALA A 99 -3.34 -6.30 9.37
C ALA A 99 -2.50 -6.98 8.27
N PRO A 100 -2.57 -8.31 8.13
CA PRO A 100 -1.92 -9.02 7.02
C PRO A 100 -2.31 -8.43 5.67
N ALA A 101 -1.35 -8.33 4.76
CA ALA A 101 -1.59 -7.79 3.43
C ALA A 101 -2.57 -8.66 2.63
N LEU A 102 -3.52 -8.03 1.94
CA LEU A 102 -4.43 -8.71 1.02
C LEU A 102 -3.86 -8.69 -0.41
N TYR A 103 -3.98 -9.83 -1.08
CA TYR A 103 -3.58 -10.00 -2.48
C TYR A 103 -4.82 -10.19 -3.37
N GLY A 104 -5.68 -9.15 -3.40
CA GLY A 104 -6.97 -9.20 -4.08
C GLY A 104 -7.23 -7.97 -4.95
N GLY A 105 -6.37 -7.73 -5.96
CA GLY A 105 -6.49 -6.58 -6.85
C GLY A 105 -7.56 -6.73 -7.93
N VAL A 106 -8.15 -5.61 -8.35
CA VAL A 106 -9.15 -5.52 -9.41
C VAL A 106 -8.63 -4.70 -10.57
N GLY A 107 -8.67 -5.28 -11.78
CA GLY A 107 -8.05 -4.70 -12.97
C GLY A 107 -6.52 -4.80 -12.90
N GLY A 108 -5.85 -4.46 -13.98
CA GLY A 108 -4.40 -4.53 -14.07
C GLY A 108 -3.91 -4.77 -15.48
N VAL A 109 -2.61 -5.01 -15.64
CA VAL A 109 -2.02 -5.29 -16.95
C VAL A 109 -2.27 -6.74 -17.36
N ASN A 110 -2.60 -6.95 -18.62
CA ASN A 110 -2.74 -8.30 -19.20
C ASN A 110 -1.36 -8.86 -19.57
N GLN A 111 -0.62 -9.35 -18.58
CA GLN A 111 0.71 -9.92 -18.72
C GLN A 111 0.79 -11.27 -17.99
N PRO A 112 1.79 -12.11 -18.29
CA PRO A 112 2.04 -13.34 -17.53
C PRO A 112 2.19 -13.07 -16.02
N HIS A 113 1.84 -14.06 -15.20
CA HIS A 113 1.99 -13.99 -13.72
C HIS A 113 1.20 -12.87 -13.07
N THR A 114 0.09 -12.43 -13.69
CA THR A 114 -0.84 -11.44 -13.16
C THR A 114 -2.11 -12.13 -12.69
N PHE A 115 -2.45 -11.99 -11.39
CA PHE A 115 -3.61 -12.61 -10.74
C PHE A 115 -4.55 -11.53 -10.23
N VAL A 116 -5.23 -10.86 -11.16
CA VAL A 116 -6.19 -9.79 -10.88
C VAL A 116 -7.61 -10.24 -11.12
N MET A 117 -8.55 -9.64 -10.39
CA MET A 117 -9.97 -9.85 -10.62
C MET A 117 -10.44 -9.03 -11.82
N ASP A 118 -11.26 -9.64 -12.68
CA ASP A 118 -11.84 -8.96 -13.83
C ASP A 118 -12.85 -7.90 -13.39
N PRO A 119 -12.65 -6.61 -13.72
CA PRO A 119 -13.56 -5.54 -13.34
C PRO A 119 -14.92 -5.62 -14.07
N GLU A 120 -14.99 -6.25 -15.24
CA GLU A 120 -16.21 -6.30 -16.06
C GLU A 120 -17.27 -7.23 -15.46
N ASN A 121 -16.88 -8.25 -14.72
CA ASN A 121 -17.79 -9.22 -14.10
C ASN A 121 -18.39 -8.78 -12.76
N ASN A 122 -18.37 -7.49 -12.43
CA ASN A 122 -18.81 -6.96 -11.13
C ASN A 122 -18.14 -7.61 -9.92
N VAL A 123 -16.94 -8.20 -10.11
CA VAL A 123 -16.22 -8.90 -9.05
C VAL A 123 -15.89 -7.96 -7.89
N PHE A 124 -15.56 -6.69 -8.19
CA PHE A 124 -15.31 -5.71 -7.14
C PHE A 124 -16.55 -5.45 -6.26
N SER A 125 -17.78 -5.44 -6.82
CA SER A 125 -19.00 -5.24 -6.06
C SER A 125 -19.50 -6.51 -5.36
N LYS A 126 -19.17 -7.70 -5.88
CA LYS A 126 -19.60 -8.99 -5.35
C LYS A 126 -18.60 -9.65 -4.40
N LEU A 127 -17.32 -9.38 -4.56
CA LEU A 127 -16.25 -9.99 -3.76
C LEU A 127 -15.47 -8.95 -2.95
N LEU A 128 -14.73 -8.05 -3.60
CA LEU A 128 -13.79 -7.16 -2.90
C LEU A 128 -14.51 -6.18 -1.97
N ARG A 129 -15.56 -5.51 -2.43
CA ARG A 129 -16.31 -4.58 -1.58
C ARG A 129 -16.95 -5.28 -0.37
N PRO A 130 -17.76 -6.34 -0.51
CA PRO A 130 -18.35 -7.02 0.64
C PRO A 130 -17.31 -7.55 1.62
N TRP A 131 -16.19 -8.05 1.11
CA TRP A 131 -15.09 -8.52 1.96
C TRP A 131 -14.46 -7.39 2.76
N LEU A 132 -14.11 -6.27 2.12
CA LEU A 132 -13.57 -5.10 2.82
C LEU A 132 -14.59 -4.49 3.81
N GLU A 133 -15.87 -4.44 3.45
CA GLU A 133 -16.94 -3.99 4.36
C GLU A 133 -17.03 -4.87 5.61
N GLN A 134 -16.94 -6.20 5.43
CA GLN A 134 -16.95 -7.13 6.57
C GLN A 134 -15.69 -6.97 7.44
N LEU A 135 -14.52 -6.85 6.85
CA LEU A 135 -13.29 -6.58 7.61
C LEU A 135 -13.39 -5.28 8.42
N CYS A 136 -13.89 -4.20 7.83
CA CYS A 136 -14.10 -2.94 8.55
C CYS A 136 -15.05 -3.11 9.74
N ARG A 137 -16.12 -3.89 9.59
CA ARG A 137 -17.07 -4.18 10.69
C ARG A 137 -16.40 -4.95 11.81
N GLU A 138 -15.62 -5.98 11.48
CA GLU A 138 -14.90 -6.79 12.48
C GLU A 138 -13.82 -5.97 13.20
N MET A 139 -13.06 -5.15 12.47
CA MET A 139 -12.08 -4.23 13.06
C MET A 139 -12.74 -3.23 14.03
N ALA A 140 -13.87 -2.64 13.64
CA ALA A 140 -14.61 -1.73 14.51
C ALA A 140 -15.22 -2.45 15.71
N ARG A 141 -15.76 -3.66 15.54
CA ARG A 141 -16.29 -4.51 16.62
C ARG A 141 -15.21 -4.88 17.64
N ASP A 142 -13.97 -5.11 17.16
CA ASP A 142 -12.81 -5.41 18.01
C ASP A 142 -12.26 -4.19 18.77
N GLY A 143 -12.77 -2.98 18.47
CA GLY A 143 -12.45 -1.75 19.19
C GLY A 143 -11.52 -0.78 18.47
N PHE A 144 -11.16 -1.03 17.21
CA PHE A 144 -10.47 -0.03 16.40
C PHE A 144 -11.39 1.16 16.11
N ARG A 145 -10.84 2.37 16.22
CA ARG A 145 -11.57 3.64 16.04
C ARG A 145 -11.18 4.39 14.78
N ALA A 146 -10.21 3.89 14.04
CA ALA A 146 -9.85 4.37 12.71
C ALA A 146 -9.30 3.22 11.87
N ILE A 147 -9.65 3.21 10.58
CA ILE A 147 -9.21 2.19 9.62
C ILE A 147 -8.59 2.88 8.41
N ILE A 148 -7.41 2.45 7.98
CA ILE A 148 -6.74 2.96 6.80
C ILE A 148 -6.50 1.81 5.83
N ILE A 149 -7.24 1.76 4.73
CA ILE A 149 -7.06 0.80 3.63
C ILE A 149 -6.10 1.44 2.63
N LEU A 150 -4.87 0.95 2.58
CA LEU A 150 -3.82 1.46 1.71
C LEU A 150 -3.57 0.47 0.58
N THR A 151 -3.81 0.87 -0.69
CA THR A 151 -3.49 0.01 -1.82
C THR A 151 -2.21 0.43 -2.51
N GLY A 152 -1.36 -0.56 -2.85
CA GLY A 152 -0.25 -0.40 -3.76
C GLY A 152 -0.60 -0.73 -5.20
N HIS A 153 -1.78 -1.25 -5.46
CA HIS A 153 -2.30 -1.52 -6.80
C HIS A 153 -3.12 -0.35 -7.32
N TYR A 154 -2.86 0.12 -8.53
CA TYR A 154 -3.44 1.35 -9.09
C TYR A 154 -4.52 1.11 -10.15
N GLY A 155 -4.98 -0.11 -10.31
CA GLY A 155 -6.14 -0.40 -11.14
C GLY A 155 -7.29 0.57 -10.82
N ALA A 156 -7.85 1.22 -11.84
CA ALA A 156 -8.84 2.28 -11.62
C ALA A 156 -10.06 1.80 -10.84
N ALA A 157 -10.55 0.59 -11.15
CA ALA A 157 -11.66 -0.02 -10.42
C ALA A 157 -11.31 -0.26 -8.94
N GLN A 158 -10.06 -0.64 -8.63
CA GLN A 158 -9.61 -0.81 -7.26
C GLN A 158 -9.64 0.49 -6.47
N GLN A 159 -9.13 1.55 -7.04
CA GLN A 159 -9.11 2.86 -6.39
C GLN A 159 -10.51 3.36 -6.07
N ILE A 160 -11.47 3.14 -6.98
CA ILE A 160 -12.87 3.50 -6.77
C ILE A 160 -13.47 2.65 -5.66
N VAL A 161 -13.31 1.31 -5.71
CA VAL A 161 -13.95 0.42 -4.74
C VAL A 161 -13.46 0.63 -3.32
N ILE A 162 -12.16 0.89 -3.10
CA ILE A 162 -11.64 1.13 -1.75
C ILE A 162 -12.14 2.46 -1.18
N ARG A 163 -12.21 3.53 -1.99
CA ARG A 163 -12.73 4.84 -1.57
C ARG A 163 -14.23 4.77 -1.28
N GLU A 164 -15.00 4.18 -2.19
CA GLU A 164 -16.44 4.01 -2.00
C GLU A 164 -16.74 3.17 -0.74
N THR A 165 -16.00 2.07 -0.55
CA THR A 165 -16.11 1.25 0.67
C THR A 165 -15.79 2.08 1.91
N ALA A 166 -14.72 2.86 1.89
CA ALA A 166 -14.31 3.71 3.01
C ALA A 166 -15.40 4.74 3.38
N VAL A 167 -15.94 5.46 2.40
CA VAL A 167 -17.05 6.42 2.61
C VAL A 167 -18.29 5.73 3.21
N ARG A 168 -18.68 4.58 2.65
CA ARG A 168 -19.81 3.79 3.15
C ARG A 168 -19.60 3.31 4.58
N MET A 169 -18.41 2.80 4.87
CA MET A 169 -18.08 2.27 6.21
C MET A 169 -17.91 3.39 7.23
N SER A 170 -17.35 4.53 6.87
CA SER A 170 -17.29 5.68 7.76
C SER A 170 -18.69 6.10 8.22
N ARG A 171 -19.66 6.17 7.29
CA ARG A 171 -21.07 6.46 7.62
C ARG A 171 -21.73 5.38 8.47
N ALA A 172 -21.50 4.11 8.10
CA ALA A 172 -22.16 2.97 8.76
C ALA A 172 -21.65 2.70 10.18
N LEU A 173 -20.36 2.96 10.42
CA LEU A 173 -19.68 2.64 11.68
C LEU A 173 -19.53 3.87 12.61
N GLY A 174 -19.67 5.09 12.09
CA GLY A 174 -19.43 6.31 12.86
C GLY A 174 -17.97 6.52 13.25
N ILE A 175 -17.04 5.91 12.54
CA ILE A 175 -15.59 6.08 12.70
C ILE A 175 -14.94 6.41 11.35
N PRO A 176 -13.79 7.10 11.32
CA PRO A 176 -13.12 7.38 10.05
C PRO A 176 -12.53 6.09 9.44
N VAL A 177 -12.90 5.85 8.20
CA VAL A 177 -12.30 4.83 7.33
C VAL A 177 -11.74 5.56 6.12
N LEU A 178 -10.44 5.48 5.89
CA LEU A 178 -9.76 6.03 4.72
C LEU A 178 -9.42 4.91 3.76
N GLY A 179 -9.78 5.05 2.48
CA GLY A 179 -9.35 4.15 1.40
C GLY A 179 -8.58 4.93 0.35
N THR A 180 -7.28 4.65 0.17
CA THR A 180 -6.46 5.44 -0.74
C THR A 180 -5.30 4.62 -1.33
N PRO A 181 -4.92 4.85 -2.60
CA PRO A 181 -3.61 4.42 -3.08
C PRO A 181 -2.52 5.29 -2.45
N GLU A 182 -1.35 4.70 -2.22
CA GLU A 182 -0.28 5.38 -1.50
C GLU A 182 0.31 6.57 -2.27
N TYR A 183 0.36 6.51 -3.61
CA TYR A 183 0.96 7.59 -4.41
C TYR A 183 0.22 8.92 -4.25
N ILE A 184 -1.09 8.88 -4.02
CA ILE A 184 -1.88 10.11 -3.82
C ILE A 184 -1.43 10.88 -2.57
N LEU A 185 -0.86 10.16 -1.61
CA LEU A 185 -0.25 10.79 -0.44
C LEU A 185 1.10 11.46 -0.73
N ALA A 186 1.63 11.38 -1.96
CA ALA A 186 2.95 11.89 -2.34
C ALA A 186 2.95 12.70 -3.66
N LEU A 187 1.78 13.12 -4.15
CA LEU A 187 1.66 13.88 -5.40
C LEU A 187 2.45 15.21 -5.40
N ASP A 188 2.59 15.85 -4.26
CA ASP A 188 3.33 17.11 -4.09
C ASP A 188 4.86 16.95 -4.08
N VAL A 189 5.36 15.70 -4.06
CA VAL A 189 6.77 15.36 -4.27
C VAL A 189 7.01 14.66 -5.61
N ASP A 190 6.13 14.93 -6.58
CA ASP A 190 6.17 14.49 -7.97
C ASP A 190 6.02 12.96 -8.19
N TYR A 191 5.58 12.22 -7.18
CA TYR A 191 5.19 10.82 -7.35
C TYR A 191 3.71 10.73 -7.68
N THR A 192 3.41 10.47 -8.96
CA THR A 192 2.03 10.46 -9.48
C THR A 192 1.44 9.06 -9.66
N GLY A 193 2.15 8.03 -9.19
CA GLY A 193 1.83 6.63 -9.49
C GLY A 193 2.27 6.25 -10.91
N ASP A 194 2.83 5.08 -11.04
CA ASP A 194 3.25 4.52 -12.32
C ASP A 194 3.03 2.99 -12.29
N HIS A 195 3.59 2.25 -13.23
CA HIS A 195 3.48 0.79 -13.22
C HIS A 195 4.84 0.16 -13.52
N GLY A 196 5.53 -0.33 -12.50
CA GLY A 196 6.87 -0.89 -12.62
C GLY A 196 7.90 0.09 -13.18
N ALA A 197 7.62 1.38 -13.16
CA ALA A 197 8.44 2.44 -13.72
C ALA A 197 9.28 3.13 -12.63
N TRP A 198 9.72 4.35 -12.87
CA TRP A 198 10.60 5.10 -11.98
C TRP A 198 10.15 5.08 -10.51
N GLY A 199 8.89 5.37 -10.24
CA GLY A 199 8.42 5.59 -8.88
C GLY A 199 8.30 4.29 -8.08
N GLU A 200 7.59 3.28 -8.61
CA GLU A 200 7.45 1.98 -7.95
C GLU A 200 8.80 1.27 -7.84
N THR A 201 9.61 1.29 -8.88
CA THR A 201 10.96 0.72 -8.85
C THR A 201 11.83 1.41 -7.81
N SER A 202 11.80 2.75 -7.72
CA SER A 202 12.51 3.50 -6.69
C SER A 202 12.05 3.13 -5.27
N LEU A 203 10.73 3.00 -5.05
CA LEU A 203 10.19 2.53 -3.79
C LEU A 203 10.74 1.16 -3.42
N MET A 204 10.72 0.20 -4.36
CA MET A 204 11.25 -1.15 -4.12
C MET A 204 12.75 -1.16 -3.88
N MET A 205 13.53 -0.38 -4.63
CA MET A 205 14.99 -0.22 -4.39
C MET A 205 15.30 0.29 -2.98
N HIS A 206 14.42 1.11 -2.39
CA HIS A 206 14.58 1.58 -1.01
C HIS A 206 14.04 0.59 0.02
N LEU A 207 12.87 0.02 -0.23
CA LEU A 207 12.17 -0.83 0.74
C LEU A 207 12.73 -2.26 0.79
N TYR A 208 13.09 -2.80 -0.37
CA TYR A 208 13.51 -4.19 -0.58
C TYR A 208 14.52 -4.26 -1.75
N PRO A 209 15.75 -3.77 -1.59
CA PRO A 209 16.72 -3.63 -2.69
C PRO A 209 17.01 -4.94 -3.42
N ASP A 210 17.02 -6.07 -2.72
CA ASP A 210 17.29 -7.40 -3.30
C ASP A 210 16.15 -7.92 -4.21
N THR A 211 15.06 -7.18 -4.35
CA THR A 211 13.89 -7.55 -5.20
C THR A 211 13.88 -6.82 -6.54
N VAL A 212 14.88 -5.99 -6.81
CA VAL A 212 15.01 -5.19 -8.05
C VAL A 212 16.32 -5.50 -8.73
N ASP A 213 16.27 -5.86 -10.01
CA ASP A 213 17.47 -6.03 -10.85
C ASP A 213 17.31 -5.28 -12.18
N LEU A 214 17.80 -4.03 -12.21
CA LEU A 214 17.74 -3.18 -13.39
C LEU A 214 18.58 -3.72 -14.57
N SER A 215 19.54 -4.63 -14.33
CA SER A 215 20.35 -5.23 -15.41
C SER A 215 19.54 -6.11 -16.35
N LEU A 216 18.38 -6.59 -15.90
CA LEU A 216 17.45 -7.39 -16.71
C LEU A 216 16.70 -6.55 -17.76
N LEU A 217 16.70 -5.22 -17.64
CA LEU A 217 16.05 -4.32 -18.59
C LEU A 217 16.91 -4.13 -19.85
N GLY A 218 16.32 -4.42 -21.02
CA GLY A 218 16.89 -4.10 -22.33
C GLY A 218 16.75 -2.61 -22.67
N GLU A 219 16.52 -2.33 -23.96
CA GLU A 219 16.18 -1.00 -24.44
C GLU A 219 14.65 -0.75 -24.29
N PRO A 220 14.25 0.50 -24.02
CA PRO A 220 12.82 0.84 -23.95
C PRO A 220 12.15 0.73 -25.33
N PRO A 221 10.81 0.52 -25.40
CA PRO A 221 9.88 0.44 -24.26
C PRO A 221 9.91 -0.91 -23.55
N HIS A 222 9.83 -0.87 -22.22
CA HIS A 222 9.86 -2.08 -21.41
C HIS A 222 8.45 -2.70 -21.31
N LYS A 223 8.32 -3.99 -21.62
CA LYS A 223 7.04 -4.69 -21.64
C LYS A 223 6.35 -4.67 -20.27
N GLY A 224 5.10 -4.17 -20.23
CA GLY A 224 4.31 -4.10 -19.00
C GLY A 224 4.89 -3.13 -17.96
N VAL A 225 5.58 -2.09 -18.40
CA VAL A 225 6.06 -0.98 -17.59
C VAL A 225 5.42 0.29 -18.13
N GLY A 226 4.87 1.10 -17.24
CA GLY A 226 4.16 2.34 -17.64
C GLY A 226 4.55 3.53 -16.80
N GLY A 227 5.31 4.47 -17.38
CA GLY A 227 5.81 5.66 -16.73
C GLY A 227 7.21 6.05 -17.24
N ARG A 228 7.94 6.79 -16.41
CA ARG A 228 9.34 7.18 -16.66
C ARG A 228 10.24 5.95 -16.64
N ASP A 229 11.29 5.95 -17.47
CA ASP A 229 12.16 4.79 -17.62
C ASP A 229 12.86 4.40 -16.29
N PRO A 230 12.56 3.21 -15.74
CA PRO A 230 13.16 2.79 -14.48
C PRO A 230 14.67 2.52 -14.60
N LYS A 231 15.16 2.12 -15.80
CA LYS A 231 16.56 1.78 -16.02
C LYS A 231 17.50 2.97 -15.79
N THR A 232 17.05 4.16 -16.19
CA THR A 232 17.86 5.38 -16.18
C THR A 232 17.48 6.34 -15.07
N GLU A 233 16.25 6.25 -14.54
CA GLU A 233 15.71 7.27 -13.64
C GLU A 233 15.42 6.75 -12.24
N ALA A 234 15.21 5.42 -12.03
CA ALA A 234 14.92 4.90 -10.70
C ALA A 234 16.13 4.96 -9.77
N SER A 235 15.86 5.35 -8.51
CA SER A 235 16.91 5.41 -7.48
C SER A 235 16.35 5.10 -6.08
N ALA A 236 17.17 4.46 -5.25
CA ALA A 236 16.82 4.24 -3.84
C ALA A 236 16.63 5.56 -3.08
N GLU A 237 17.30 6.64 -3.48
CA GLU A 237 17.17 7.97 -2.88
C GLU A 237 15.77 8.58 -3.14
N ASP A 238 15.25 8.47 -4.37
CA ASP A 238 13.88 8.89 -4.66
C ASP A 238 12.87 8.03 -3.92
N GLY A 239 13.10 6.71 -3.87
CA GLY A 239 12.29 5.79 -3.07
C GLY A 239 12.27 6.19 -1.59
N ARG A 240 13.39 6.61 -1.03
CA ARG A 240 13.51 7.12 0.34
C ARG A 240 12.69 8.39 0.55
N LYS A 241 12.75 9.36 -0.37
CA LYS A 241 11.97 10.62 -0.29
C LYS A 241 10.46 10.35 -0.35
N ILE A 242 10.02 9.53 -1.31
CA ILE A 242 8.62 9.13 -1.47
C ILE A 242 8.14 8.40 -0.20
N THR A 243 8.89 7.39 0.25
CA THR A 243 8.59 6.63 1.48
C THR A 243 8.44 7.56 2.69
N LYS A 244 9.40 8.45 2.90
CA LYS A 244 9.38 9.41 4.02
C LYS A 244 8.11 10.26 4.02
N THR A 245 7.68 10.72 2.85
CA THR A 245 6.49 11.55 2.69
C THR A 245 5.23 10.75 3.04
N ILE A 246 5.03 9.59 2.41
CA ILE A 246 3.86 8.73 2.64
C ILE A 246 3.78 8.29 4.10
N VAL A 247 4.86 7.74 4.63
CA VAL A 247 4.93 7.27 6.03
C VAL A 247 4.64 8.38 7.03
N SER A 248 5.15 9.59 6.80
CA SER A 248 4.89 10.72 7.71
C SER A 248 3.40 11.12 7.72
N ARG A 249 2.73 11.14 6.56
CA ARG A 249 1.31 11.46 6.44
C ARG A 249 0.44 10.37 7.06
N LEU A 250 0.72 9.12 6.76
CA LEU A 250 0.03 7.98 7.37
C LEU A 250 0.19 7.96 8.91
N ALA A 251 1.37 8.24 9.42
CA ALA A 251 1.63 8.32 10.86
C ALA A 251 0.81 9.43 11.54
N ILE A 252 0.71 10.60 10.91
CA ILE A 252 -0.13 11.70 11.40
C ILE A 252 -1.61 11.29 11.40
N LEU A 253 -2.07 10.67 10.33
CA LEU A 253 -3.45 10.18 10.21
C LEU A 253 -3.77 9.12 11.25
N ALA A 254 -2.85 8.17 11.49
CA ALA A 254 -3.03 7.15 12.52
C ALA A 254 -3.28 7.74 13.91
N GLN A 255 -2.58 8.82 14.25
CA GLN A 255 -2.76 9.51 15.54
C GLN A 255 -4.03 10.34 15.60
N LYS A 256 -4.36 11.04 14.51
CA LYS A 256 -5.46 12.02 14.51
C LYS A 256 -6.84 11.40 14.28
N MET A 257 -6.96 10.46 13.35
CA MET A 257 -8.27 9.91 12.96
C MET A 257 -9.09 9.37 14.13
N PRO A 258 -8.53 8.61 15.09
CA PRO A 258 -9.31 8.09 16.21
C PRO A 258 -9.86 9.17 17.15
N THR A 259 -9.34 10.39 17.08
CA THR A 259 -9.71 11.52 17.96
C THR A 259 -10.69 12.50 17.32
N TRP A 260 -11.07 12.28 16.05
CA TRP A 260 -12.00 13.17 15.37
C TRP A 260 -13.37 13.15 16.02
N ASP A 261 -13.90 14.34 16.29
CA ASP A 261 -15.28 14.51 16.68
C ASP A 261 -16.23 14.30 15.48
N TYR A 262 -17.52 14.20 15.75
CA TYR A 262 -18.54 13.98 14.73
C TYR A 262 -18.48 15.02 13.59
N LYS A 263 -18.26 16.29 13.92
CA LYS A 263 -18.17 17.38 12.93
C LYS A 263 -16.96 17.23 12.01
N THR A 264 -15.84 16.84 12.55
CA THR A 264 -14.60 16.58 11.78
C THR A 264 -14.77 15.34 10.90
N LEU A 265 -15.35 14.28 11.45
CA LEU A 265 -15.68 13.07 10.70
C LEU A 265 -16.65 13.36 9.54
N ASP A 266 -17.69 14.13 9.76
CA ASP A 266 -18.66 14.48 8.73
C ASP A 266 -18.03 15.26 7.57
N ARG A 267 -17.17 16.25 7.85
CA ARG A 267 -16.41 16.99 6.82
C ARG A 267 -15.44 16.08 6.05
N PHE A 268 -14.79 15.16 6.73
CA PHE A 268 -13.95 14.17 6.07
C PHE A 268 -14.76 13.29 5.12
N ILE A 269 -15.87 12.72 5.60
CA ILE A 269 -16.77 11.89 4.78
C ILE A 269 -17.28 12.66 3.56
N ASP A 270 -17.64 13.92 3.73
CA ASP A 270 -18.18 14.75 2.65
C ASP A 270 -17.09 15.04 1.59
N SER A 271 -15.85 15.33 2.01
CA SER A 271 -14.74 15.52 1.07
C SER A 271 -14.44 14.25 0.26
N GLU A 272 -14.38 13.08 0.92
CA GLU A 272 -14.13 11.80 0.25
C GLU A 272 -15.31 11.38 -0.64
N ALA A 273 -16.54 11.64 -0.22
CA ALA A 273 -17.75 11.37 -1.03
C ALA A 273 -17.78 12.23 -2.29
N THR A 274 -17.38 13.51 -2.20
CA THR A 274 -17.26 14.41 -3.35
C THR A 274 -16.23 13.87 -4.36
N LEU A 275 -15.08 13.40 -3.88
CA LEU A 275 -14.05 12.79 -4.72
C LEU A 275 -14.57 11.52 -5.42
N VAL A 276 -15.25 10.63 -4.68
CA VAL A 276 -15.87 9.41 -5.25
C VAL A 276 -16.92 9.78 -6.31
N ALA A 277 -17.81 10.73 -6.01
CA ALA A 277 -18.82 11.17 -6.96
C ALA A 277 -18.20 11.71 -8.25
N ARG A 278 -17.12 12.48 -8.15
CA ARG A 278 -16.39 13.00 -9.30
C ARG A 278 -15.74 11.88 -10.11
N GLN A 279 -15.14 10.89 -9.48
CA GLN A 279 -14.58 9.73 -10.17
C GLN A 279 -15.65 8.92 -10.92
N LEU A 280 -16.82 8.74 -10.30
CA LEU A 280 -17.94 7.99 -10.89
C LEU A 280 -18.66 8.77 -12.02
N SER A 281 -18.60 10.11 -12.02
CA SER A 281 -19.21 10.95 -13.05
C SER A 281 -18.37 11.05 -14.34
N ALA A 282 -17.16 10.53 -14.34
CA ALA A 282 -16.31 10.54 -15.52
C ALA A 282 -16.96 9.78 -16.69
N PRO A 283 -16.82 10.27 -17.95
CA PRO A 283 -17.41 9.60 -19.12
C PRO A 283 -16.95 8.14 -19.21
N ARG A 284 -17.87 7.24 -19.50
CA ARG A 284 -17.58 5.82 -19.67
C ARG A 284 -16.99 5.56 -21.05
N GLY A 285 -15.78 5.02 -21.13
CA GLY A 285 -15.09 4.64 -22.36
C GLY A 285 -13.68 4.11 -22.04
N LYS A 286 -12.98 3.52 -23.00
CA LYS A 286 -11.66 2.91 -22.80
C LYS A 286 -10.63 3.84 -22.13
N ASP A 287 -10.76 5.16 -22.32
CA ASP A 287 -9.84 6.16 -21.75
C ASP A 287 -10.44 6.93 -20.55
N SER A 288 -11.71 6.71 -20.22
CA SER A 288 -12.49 7.57 -19.34
C SER A 288 -12.00 7.57 -17.89
N VAL A 289 -11.62 6.41 -17.36
CA VAL A 289 -11.17 6.32 -15.96
C VAL A 289 -9.79 6.94 -15.81
N TRP A 290 -8.88 6.73 -16.76
CA TRP A 290 -7.57 7.37 -16.79
C TRP A 290 -7.66 8.87 -17.06
N ALA A 291 -8.60 9.32 -17.92
CA ALA A 291 -8.85 10.73 -18.16
C ALA A 291 -9.39 11.43 -16.91
N ALA A 292 -10.34 10.80 -16.20
CA ALA A 292 -10.84 11.29 -14.92
C ALA A 292 -9.73 11.40 -13.88
N TRP A 293 -8.83 10.43 -13.80
CA TRP A 293 -7.68 10.48 -12.91
C TRP A 293 -6.68 11.58 -13.29
N ARG A 294 -6.34 11.73 -14.55
CA ARG A 294 -5.43 12.79 -15.01
C ARG A 294 -5.98 14.18 -14.70
N ASN A 295 -7.28 14.38 -14.89
CA ASN A 295 -7.92 15.67 -14.60
C ASN A 295 -8.02 15.94 -13.09
N ILE A 296 -8.31 14.92 -12.28
CA ILE A 296 -8.32 15.03 -10.82
C ILE A 296 -6.88 15.14 -10.25
N GLY A 297 -5.89 14.54 -10.91
CA GLY A 297 -4.51 14.46 -10.44
C GLY A 297 -3.87 15.82 -10.15
N SER A 298 -4.09 16.83 -11.00
CA SER A 298 -3.58 18.19 -10.76
C SER A 298 -4.26 18.87 -9.56
N ALA A 299 -5.57 18.73 -9.43
CA ALA A 299 -6.32 19.25 -8.28
C ALA A 299 -5.95 18.55 -6.97
N MET A 300 -5.56 17.30 -7.06
CA MET A 300 -5.16 16.52 -5.88
C MET A 300 -3.69 16.66 -5.49
N ARG A 301 -2.91 17.51 -6.16
CA ARG A 301 -1.46 17.65 -5.86
C ARG A 301 -1.18 17.82 -4.37
N ASN A 302 -2.00 18.56 -3.65
CA ASN A 302 -1.84 18.82 -2.22
C ASN A 302 -2.68 17.90 -1.32
N TYR A 303 -3.42 16.95 -1.89
CA TYR A 303 -4.36 16.11 -1.14
C TYR A 303 -3.75 15.45 0.08
N GLY A 304 -2.62 14.78 -0.06
CA GLY A 304 -1.97 14.08 1.04
C GLY A 304 -1.58 14.99 2.20
N LYS A 305 -1.15 16.23 1.89
CA LYS A 305 -0.86 17.28 2.89
C LYS A 305 -2.14 17.79 3.53
N GLN A 306 -3.13 18.16 2.73
CA GLN A 306 -4.42 18.66 3.19
C GLN A 306 -5.13 17.64 4.09
N LEU A 307 -5.13 16.37 3.70
CA LEU A 307 -5.70 15.28 4.48
C LEU A 307 -5.04 15.14 5.85
N ALA A 308 -3.71 15.09 5.91
CA ALA A 308 -2.95 15.00 7.17
C ALA A 308 -3.14 16.23 8.08
N GLU A 309 -3.39 17.39 7.50
CA GLU A 309 -3.66 18.64 8.22
C GLU A 309 -5.14 18.80 8.62
N GLY A 310 -6.06 17.98 8.07
CA GLY A 310 -7.50 18.06 8.33
C GLY A 310 -8.21 19.18 7.55
N ARG A 311 -7.62 19.59 6.41
CA ARG A 311 -8.15 20.66 5.54
C ARG A 311 -9.12 20.11 4.50
N PHE A 312 -10.22 19.50 4.97
CA PHE A 312 -11.17 18.76 4.12
C PHE A 312 -11.94 19.67 3.15
N GLU A 313 -12.25 20.91 3.55
CA GLU A 313 -12.94 21.87 2.68
C GLU A 313 -12.09 22.25 1.47
N GLU A 314 -10.77 22.34 1.63
CA GLU A 314 -9.86 22.59 0.53
C GLU A 314 -9.81 21.41 -0.45
N ILE A 315 -9.82 20.17 0.08
CA ILE A 315 -9.91 18.96 -0.76
C ILE A 315 -11.22 19.01 -1.57
N LYS A 316 -12.34 19.25 -0.91
CA LYS A 316 -13.67 19.31 -1.53
C LYS A 316 -13.73 20.39 -2.61
N SER A 317 -13.26 21.60 -2.32
CA SER A 317 -13.21 22.71 -3.28
C SER A 317 -12.38 22.35 -4.51
N SER A 318 -11.15 21.87 -4.31
CA SER A 318 -10.26 21.49 -5.41
C SER A 318 -10.85 20.42 -6.34
N VAL A 319 -11.68 19.52 -5.82
CA VAL A 319 -12.35 18.47 -6.59
C VAL A 319 -13.62 18.99 -7.27
N SER A 320 -14.33 19.94 -6.68
CA SER A 320 -15.58 20.48 -7.20
C SER A 320 -15.39 21.44 -8.37
N GLU A 321 -14.23 22.08 -8.45
CA GLU A 321 -13.88 23.03 -9.54
C GLU A 321 -13.49 22.32 -10.86
N LEU A 322 -13.42 21.00 -10.88
CA LEU A 322 -13.12 20.15 -12.05
C LEU A 322 -14.38 19.64 -12.77
#